data_bc50e0843e1744cb198db7d77d2c254b
#
_entry.id   bc50e0843e1744cb198db7d77d2c254b
#
_cell.length_a   1.000
_cell.length_b   1.000
_cell.length_c   1.000
_cell.angle_alpha   90.00
_cell.angle_beta   90.00
_cell.angle_gamma   90.00
#
_symmetry.space_group_name_H-M   'P 1'
#
loop_
_entity.id
_entity.type
_entity.pdbx_description
1 polymer ?
#
loop_
_entity_poly.entity_id
_entity_poly.type
_entity_poly.pdbx_seq_one_letter_code
_entity_poly.pdbx_strand_id
1 'polypeptide(L)'
;GDLVEALRAAMAKTTDNAQRVHNAVSAYFDFVDGENADVQGAFRLVFETDLRNEPAVRDRLAQVSRLCMQAVADTIAADTGLPLAEVELLSVAVTGTSEVAARWWLENERSLPKADAVRLVEGLVWRGISHFPLVEEPVR
;
A
#
# COMPACT_ATOMS: atom_id res chain seq x y z
N GLY A 1 -0.31 -13.54 -6.79
CA GLY A 1 1.13 -13.35 -6.76
C GLY A 1 1.66 -13.12 -5.37
N ASP A 2 2.94 -12.98 -5.29
CA ASP A 2 3.63 -12.88 -4.01
C ASP A 2 3.19 -11.68 -3.18
N LEU A 3 2.98 -10.54 -3.81
CA LEU A 3 2.52 -9.34 -3.08
C LEU A 3 1.12 -9.56 -2.50
N VAL A 4 0.22 -10.16 -3.26
CA VAL A 4 -1.14 -10.40 -2.79
C VAL A 4 -1.12 -11.36 -1.60
N GLU A 5 -0.33 -12.42 -1.69
CA GLU A 5 -0.20 -13.37 -0.59
C GLU A 5 0.43 -12.75 0.65
N ALA A 6 1.47 -11.95 0.45
CA ALA A 6 2.12 -11.23 1.55
C ALA A 6 1.14 -10.27 2.23
N LEU A 7 0.34 -9.57 1.43
CA LEU A 7 -0.65 -8.63 1.94
C LEU A 7 -1.73 -9.34 2.76
N ARG A 8 -2.27 -10.44 2.22
CA ARG A 8 -3.28 -11.22 2.94
C ARG A 8 -2.72 -11.80 4.24
N ALA A 9 -1.50 -12.34 4.19
CA ALA A 9 -0.85 -12.89 5.38
C ALA A 9 -0.60 -11.80 6.43
N ALA A 10 -0.15 -10.63 5.99
CA ALA A 10 0.11 -9.51 6.88
C ALA A 10 -1.16 -9.06 7.60
N MET A 11 -2.27 -8.96 6.88
CA MET A 11 -3.54 -8.57 7.48
C MET A 11 -4.12 -9.65 8.39
N ALA A 12 -3.83 -10.90 8.11
CA ALA A 12 -4.34 -12.03 8.91
C ALA A 12 -3.64 -12.20 10.25
N LYS A 13 -2.50 -11.53 10.47
CA LYS A 13 -1.72 -11.67 11.71
C LYS A 13 -2.41 -11.08 12.93
N THR A 14 -3.41 -10.24 12.74
CA THR A 14 -4.04 -9.53 13.84
C THR A 14 -5.50 -9.25 13.53
N THR A 15 -6.29 -9.00 14.57
CA THR A 15 -7.66 -8.52 14.44
C THR A 15 -7.76 -7.01 14.73
N ASP A 16 -6.66 -6.38 15.13
CA ASP A 16 -6.61 -4.94 15.37
C ASP A 16 -6.46 -4.22 14.03
N ASN A 17 -7.44 -3.41 13.67
CA ASN A 17 -7.45 -2.75 12.36
C ASN A 17 -6.33 -1.74 12.18
N ALA A 18 -5.92 -1.02 13.22
CA ALA A 18 -4.76 -0.14 13.11
C ALA A 18 -3.49 -0.94 12.79
N GLN A 19 -3.33 -2.09 13.42
CA GLN A 19 -2.20 -2.97 13.15
C GLN A 19 -2.29 -3.56 11.75
N ARG A 20 -3.51 -3.87 11.28
CA ARG A 20 -3.71 -4.34 9.90
C ARG A 20 -3.25 -3.30 8.89
N VAL A 21 -3.57 -2.02 9.12
CA VAL A 21 -3.12 -0.93 8.25
C VAL A 21 -1.60 -0.86 8.24
N HIS A 22 -0.98 -0.90 9.42
CA HIS A 22 0.48 -0.92 9.50
C HIS A 22 1.08 -2.09 8.72
N ASN A 23 0.55 -3.29 8.94
CA ASN A 23 1.06 -4.49 8.29
C ASN A 23 0.89 -4.45 6.78
N ALA A 24 -0.24 -3.93 6.30
CA ALA A 24 -0.51 -3.82 4.88
C ALA A 24 0.41 -2.81 4.20
N VAL A 25 0.57 -1.63 4.79
CA VAL A 25 1.47 -0.60 4.27
C VAL A 25 2.90 -1.12 4.26
N SER A 26 3.32 -1.75 5.35
CA SER A 26 4.66 -2.31 5.46
C SER A 26 4.92 -3.35 4.37
N ALA A 27 3.92 -4.18 4.05
CA ALA A 27 4.06 -5.18 3.00
C ALA A 27 4.38 -4.57 1.63
N TYR A 28 3.76 -3.44 1.29
CA TYR A 28 4.07 -2.74 0.05
C TYR A 28 5.51 -2.24 0.03
N PHE A 29 5.95 -1.62 1.12
CA PHE A 29 7.31 -1.10 1.20
C PHE A 29 8.34 -2.22 1.20
N ASP A 30 8.08 -3.30 1.91
CA ASP A 30 8.98 -4.46 1.92
C ASP A 30 9.09 -5.08 0.53
N PHE A 31 7.98 -5.15 -0.18
CA PHE A 31 7.97 -5.73 -1.52
C PHE A 31 8.83 -4.91 -2.49
N VAL A 32 8.66 -3.58 -2.51
CA VAL A 32 9.44 -2.74 -3.43
C VAL A 32 10.89 -2.63 -2.98
N ASP A 33 11.17 -2.73 -1.67
CA ASP A 33 12.53 -2.64 -1.14
C ASP A 33 13.33 -3.92 -1.36
N GLY A 34 12.65 -5.03 -1.68
CA GLY A 34 13.35 -6.21 -2.10
C GLY A 34 13.76 -7.17 -1.00
N GLU A 35 12.87 -7.43 -0.09
CA GLU A 35 13.05 -8.54 0.82
C GLU A 35 13.23 -9.84 0.03
N ASN A 36 12.70 -9.89 -1.18
CA ASN A 36 12.87 -10.98 -2.13
C ASN A 36 13.61 -10.41 -3.36
N ALA A 37 14.89 -10.72 -3.49
CA ALA A 37 15.75 -10.12 -4.51
C ALA A 37 15.26 -10.37 -5.95
N ASP A 38 14.74 -11.57 -6.22
CA ASP A 38 14.27 -11.91 -7.57
C ASP A 38 13.04 -11.10 -7.95
N VAL A 39 12.09 -11.00 -7.02
CA VAL A 39 10.88 -10.22 -7.22
C VAL A 39 11.23 -8.73 -7.29
N GLN A 40 12.17 -8.29 -6.47
CA GLN A 40 12.62 -6.91 -6.48
C GLN A 40 13.17 -6.50 -7.84
N GLY A 41 14.02 -7.32 -8.43
CA GLY A 41 14.60 -7.01 -9.72
C GLY A 41 13.54 -6.78 -10.78
N ALA A 42 12.59 -7.70 -10.87
CA ALA A 42 11.50 -7.61 -11.84
C ALA A 42 10.60 -6.40 -11.56
N PHE A 43 10.26 -6.17 -10.30
CA PHE A 43 9.39 -5.07 -9.90
C PHE A 43 10.05 -3.72 -10.18
N ARG A 44 11.34 -3.63 -9.91
CA ARG A 44 12.10 -2.41 -10.17
C ARG A 44 12.16 -2.08 -11.66
N LEU A 45 12.41 -3.09 -12.49
CA LEU A 45 12.43 -2.91 -13.94
C LEU A 45 11.10 -2.34 -14.42
N VAL A 46 10.00 -2.87 -13.91
CA VAL A 46 8.68 -2.39 -14.29
C VAL A 46 8.49 -0.92 -13.92
N PHE A 47 8.95 -0.51 -12.74
CA PHE A 47 8.73 0.86 -12.28
C PHE A 47 9.74 1.87 -12.82
N GLU A 48 10.95 1.43 -13.15
CA GLU A 48 12.04 2.34 -13.51
C GLU A 48 12.30 2.44 -15.00
N THR A 49 11.59 1.66 -15.81
CA THR A 49 11.82 1.64 -17.25
C THR A 49 10.51 1.81 -18.01
N ASP A 50 10.64 1.90 -19.34
CA ASP A 50 9.48 1.99 -20.23
C ASP A 50 8.70 0.69 -20.34
N LEU A 51 9.13 -0.38 -19.68
CA LEU A 51 8.41 -1.65 -19.70
C LEU A 51 7.00 -1.52 -19.17
N ARG A 52 6.75 -0.55 -18.30
CA ARG A 52 5.39 -0.27 -17.81
C ARG A 52 4.42 0.04 -18.96
N ASN A 53 4.93 0.51 -20.08
CA ASN A 53 4.09 0.87 -21.22
C ASN A 53 3.81 -0.30 -22.14
N GLU A 54 4.46 -1.45 -21.91
CA GLU A 54 4.14 -2.64 -22.67
C GLU A 54 2.76 -3.17 -22.25
N PRO A 55 1.85 -3.46 -23.20
CA PRO A 55 0.51 -3.89 -22.86
C PRO A 55 0.46 -5.09 -21.92
N ALA A 56 1.29 -6.11 -22.15
CA ALA A 56 1.29 -7.31 -21.30
C ALA A 56 1.71 -6.97 -19.86
N VAL A 57 2.70 -6.09 -19.70
CA VAL A 57 3.19 -5.68 -18.39
C VAL A 57 2.13 -4.86 -17.66
N ARG A 58 1.49 -3.92 -18.37
CA ARG A 58 0.42 -3.12 -17.78
C ARG A 58 -0.75 -3.98 -17.33
N ASP A 59 -1.11 -4.98 -18.13
CA ASP A 59 -2.21 -5.89 -17.79
C ASP A 59 -1.87 -6.68 -16.53
N ARG A 60 -0.62 -7.13 -16.41
CA ARG A 60 -0.17 -7.87 -15.24
C ARG A 60 -0.21 -7.01 -13.99
N LEU A 61 0.28 -5.77 -14.10
CA LEU A 61 0.25 -4.83 -12.97
C LEU A 61 -1.18 -4.50 -12.56
N ALA A 62 -2.06 -4.29 -13.54
CA ALA A 62 -3.46 -4.02 -13.25
C ALA A 62 -4.11 -5.21 -12.55
N GLN A 63 -3.77 -6.43 -12.95
CA GLN A 63 -4.28 -7.62 -12.31
C GLN A 63 -3.83 -7.71 -10.86
N VAL A 64 -2.54 -7.48 -10.59
CA VAL A 64 -2.00 -7.51 -9.23
C VAL A 64 -2.68 -6.44 -8.38
N SER A 65 -2.82 -5.23 -8.91
CA SER A 65 -3.51 -4.15 -8.20
C SER A 65 -4.94 -4.52 -7.84
N ARG A 66 -5.67 -5.12 -8.79
CA ARG A 66 -7.06 -5.53 -8.52
C ARG A 66 -7.12 -6.59 -7.42
N LEU A 67 -6.19 -7.55 -7.43
CA LEU A 67 -6.16 -8.59 -6.40
C LEU A 67 -5.83 -8.01 -5.04
N CYS A 68 -4.93 -7.04 -4.97
CA CYS A 68 -4.61 -6.35 -3.72
C CYS A 68 -5.82 -5.56 -3.22
N MET A 69 -6.49 -4.83 -4.11
CA MET A 69 -7.71 -4.11 -3.75
C MET A 69 -8.78 -5.05 -3.22
N GLN A 70 -8.92 -6.22 -3.84
CA GLN A 70 -9.92 -7.19 -3.38
C GLN A 70 -9.58 -7.71 -2.00
N ALA A 71 -8.32 -7.97 -1.71
CA ALA A 71 -7.89 -8.43 -0.38
C ALA A 71 -8.23 -7.40 0.70
N VAL A 72 -7.99 -6.13 0.42
CA VAL A 72 -8.33 -5.04 1.34
C VAL A 72 -9.84 -4.89 1.46
N ALA A 73 -10.55 -4.96 0.34
CA ALA A 73 -12.02 -4.85 0.34
C ALA A 73 -12.66 -5.95 1.17
N ASP A 74 -12.18 -7.18 1.05
CA ASP A 74 -12.70 -8.30 1.85
C ASP A 74 -12.56 -8.02 3.34
N THR A 75 -11.42 -7.47 3.74
CA THR A 75 -11.17 -7.14 5.14
C THR A 75 -12.08 -6.01 5.63
N ILE A 76 -12.22 -4.95 4.84
CA ILE A 76 -13.10 -3.82 5.20
C ILE A 76 -14.55 -4.29 5.28
N ALA A 77 -15.00 -5.07 4.32
CA ALA A 77 -16.38 -5.55 4.30
C ALA A 77 -16.68 -6.42 5.53
N ALA A 78 -15.73 -7.28 5.90
CA ALA A 78 -15.92 -8.17 7.05
C ALA A 78 -16.07 -7.39 8.35
N ASP A 79 -15.38 -6.24 8.48
CA ASP A 79 -15.33 -5.52 9.74
C ASP A 79 -16.34 -4.38 9.84
N THR A 80 -16.80 -3.83 8.73
CA THR A 80 -17.58 -2.59 8.76
C THR A 80 -19.05 -2.77 8.39
N GLY A 81 -19.36 -3.74 7.56
CA GLY A 81 -20.70 -3.90 7.04
C GLY A 81 -21.14 -2.77 6.10
N LEU A 82 -20.20 -1.99 5.59
CA LEU A 82 -20.52 -0.90 4.67
C LEU A 82 -21.05 -1.43 3.34
N PRO A 83 -21.84 -0.61 2.62
CA PRO A 83 -22.28 -0.99 1.27
C PRO A 83 -21.11 -1.27 0.34
N LEU A 84 -21.30 -2.16 -0.62
CA LEU A 84 -20.23 -2.59 -1.52
C LEU A 84 -19.52 -1.43 -2.20
N ALA A 85 -20.26 -0.46 -2.72
CA ALA A 85 -19.66 0.67 -3.43
C ALA A 85 -18.71 1.47 -2.53
N GLU A 86 -19.06 1.60 -1.25
CA GLU A 86 -18.20 2.31 -0.28
C GLU A 86 -16.97 1.50 0.05
N VAL A 87 -17.12 0.19 0.21
CA VAL A 87 -15.98 -0.70 0.45
C VAL A 87 -15.01 -0.65 -0.72
N GLU A 88 -15.51 -0.67 -1.93
CA GLU A 88 -14.67 -0.61 -3.12
C GLU A 88 -13.89 0.70 -3.20
N LEU A 89 -14.56 1.82 -2.96
CA LEU A 89 -13.89 3.12 -2.98
C LEU A 89 -12.77 3.19 -1.93
N LEU A 90 -13.08 2.75 -0.72
CA LEU A 90 -12.07 2.76 0.36
C LEU A 90 -10.88 1.85 0.03
N SER A 91 -11.14 0.68 -0.54
CA SER A 91 -10.04 -0.22 -0.89
C SER A 91 -9.16 0.36 -1.97
N VAL A 92 -9.74 1.04 -2.96
CA VAL A 92 -8.97 1.75 -3.99
C VAL A 92 -8.11 2.83 -3.36
N ALA A 93 -8.68 3.62 -2.46
CA ALA A 93 -7.95 4.71 -1.81
C ALA A 93 -6.78 4.20 -0.97
N VAL A 94 -7.01 3.16 -0.18
CA VAL A 94 -5.97 2.61 0.70
C VAL A 94 -4.86 1.95 -0.12
N THR A 95 -5.21 1.10 -1.06
CA THR A 95 -4.20 0.40 -1.86
C THR A 95 -3.46 1.37 -2.78
N GLY A 96 -4.17 2.32 -3.38
CA GLY A 96 -3.54 3.34 -4.23
C GLY A 96 -2.56 4.20 -3.45
N THR A 97 -2.93 4.64 -2.27
CA THR A 97 -2.04 5.44 -1.43
C THR A 97 -0.76 4.67 -1.12
N SER A 98 -0.90 3.41 -0.71
CA SER A 98 0.25 2.59 -0.35
C SER A 98 1.14 2.30 -1.55
N GLU A 99 0.54 1.94 -2.67
CA GLU A 99 1.27 1.59 -3.89
C GLU A 99 2.01 2.79 -4.47
N VAL A 100 1.34 3.93 -4.60
CA VAL A 100 1.95 5.13 -5.16
C VAL A 100 3.05 5.65 -4.25
N ALA A 101 2.82 5.65 -2.94
CA ALA A 101 3.81 6.13 -1.99
C ALA A 101 5.06 5.23 -1.98
N ALA A 102 4.87 3.91 -2.00
CA ALA A 102 5.99 2.98 -2.01
C ALA A 102 6.83 3.13 -3.28
N ARG A 103 6.16 3.28 -4.43
CA ARG A 103 6.85 3.49 -5.69
C ARG A 103 7.63 4.79 -5.70
N TRP A 104 7.01 5.88 -5.24
CA TRP A 104 7.69 7.17 -5.15
C TRP A 104 8.93 7.09 -4.26
N TRP A 105 8.80 6.43 -3.10
CA TRP A 105 9.91 6.25 -2.17
C TRP A 105 11.07 5.51 -2.83
N LEU A 106 10.77 4.45 -3.57
CA LEU A 106 11.79 3.69 -4.28
C LEU A 106 12.45 4.51 -5.37
N GLU A 107 11.67 5.24 -6.17
CA GLU A 107 12.16 6.04 -7.28
C GLU A 107 12.98 7.25 -6.82
N ASN A 108 12.77 7.69 -5.60
CA ASN A 108 13.52 8.81 -5.02
C ASN A 108 14.62 8.35 -4.07
N GLU A 109 15.22 7.22 -4.42
CA GLU A 109 16.42 6.69 -3.79
C GLU A 109 16.27 6.46 -2.28
N ARG A 110 15.06 6.09 -1.87
CA ARG A 110 14.78 5.84 -0.46
C ARG A 110 15.19 7.03 0.41
N SER A 111 14.69 8.21 0.05
CA SER A 111 15.03 9.47 0.69
C SER A 111 14.74 9.51 2.19
N LEU A 112 13.87 8.59 2.65
CA LEU A 112 13.56 8.41 4.06
C LEU A 112 13.90 6.98 4.45
N PRO A 113 14.23 6.71 5.73
CA PRO A 113 14.28 5.32 6.19
C PRO A 113 12.93 4.64 5.99
N LYS A 114 12.96 3.37 5.63
CA LYS A 114 11.72 2.62 5.34
C LYS A 114 10.73 2.70 6.50
N ALA A 115 11.21 2.54 7.73
CA ALA A 115 10.34 2.58 8.91
C ALA A 115 9.62 3.93 9.03
N ASP A 116 10.29 5.03 8.69
CA ASP A 116 9.69 6.36 8.74
C ASP A 116 8.64 6.53 7.63
N ALA A 117 8.95 6.04 6.44
CA ALA A 117 8.02 6.11 5.33
C ALA A 117 6.74 5.32 5.63
N VAL A 118 6.89 4.11 6.15
CA VAL A 118 5.74 3.28 6.55
C VAL A 118 4.91 3.98 7.62
N ARG A 119 5.57 4.54 8.64
CA ARG A 119 4.87 5.23 9.72
C ARG A 119 4.05 6.42 9.21
N LEU A 120 4.60 7.19 8.29
CA LEU A 120 3.89 8.35 7.74
C LEU A 120 2.69 7.92 6.92
N VAL A 121 2.86 6.92 6.06
CA VAL A 121 1.77 6.46 5.21
C VAL A 121 0.67 5.80 6.03
N GLU A 122 1.03 4.95 7.00
CA GLU A 122 0.01 4.32 7.84
C GLU A 122 -0.74 5.35 8.68
N GLY A 123 -0.05 6.37 9.15
CA GLY A 123 -0.70 7.45 9.89
C GLY A 123 -1.70 8.20 9.04
N LEU A 124 -1.33 8.48 7.79
CA LEU A 124 -2.24 9.13 6.85
C LEU A 124 -3.46 8.26 6.56
N VAL A 125 -3.26 6.99 6.32
CA VAL A 125 -4.36 6.06 6.01
C VAL A 125 -5.29 5.89 7.21
N TRP A 126 -4.72 5.68 8.39
CA TRP A 126 -5.52 5.36 9.58
C TRP A 126 -6.15 6.58 10.21
N ARG A 127 -5.42 7.70 10.31
CA ARG A 127 -5.87 8.86 11.07
C ARG A 127 -6.27 10.05 10.21
N GLY A 128 -5.79 10.10 8.98
CA GLY A 128 -5.99 11.26 8.13
C GLY A 128 -5.00 12.37 8.46
N ILE A 129 -5.02 13.41 7.64
CA ILE A 129 -4.05 14.51 7.74
C ILE A 129 -4.26 15.38 8.98
N SER A 130 -5.48 15.40 9.50
CA SER A 130 -5.82 16.25 10.65
C SER A 130 -5.10 15.84 11.93
N HIS A 131 -4.52 14.64 11.97
CA HIS A 131 -3.83 14.12 13.15
C HIS A 131 -2.32 14.36 13.11
N PHE A 132 -1.80 14.93 12.04
CA PHE A 132 -0.37 15.21 11.95
C PHE A 132 -0.02 16.48 12.70
N PRO A 133 1.21 16.59 13.24
CA PRO A 133 1.65 17.77 13.98
C PRO A 133 1.59 19.02 13.10
N LEU A 134 1.26 20.14 13.73
CA LEU A 134 1.21 21.43 13.05
C LEU A 134 2.49 22.21 13.33
N VAL A 135 2.89 23.04 12.37
CA VAL A 135 4.07 23.89 12.53
C VAL A 135 3.81 24.92 13.62
N GLU A 136 2.60 25.48 13.64
CA GLU A 136 2.18 26.43 14.65
C GLU A 136 0.91 25.92 15.29
N GLU A 137 0.66 26.38 16.54
CA GLU A 137 -0.57 26.08 17.22
C GLU A 137 -1.68 26.92 16.63
N PRO A 138 -2.59 26.36 15.84
CA PRO A 138 -3.65 27.16 15.25
C PRO A 138 -4.74 27.44 16.27
N VAL A 139 -5.42 28.53 16.03
CA VAL A 139 -6.63 28.81 16.75
C VAL A 139 -7.76 27.99 16.14
N ARG A 140 -8.38 27.21 16.95
CA ARG A 140 -9.43 26.30 16.49
C ARG A 140 -10.78 26.72 17.05
#